data_ca31effd282b34c0468ae31dc0f74745
#
_entry.id   ca31effd282b34c0468ae31dc0f74745
#
_cell.length_a   1.000
_cell.length_b   1.000
_cell.length_c   1.000
_cell.angle_alpha   90.00
_cell.angle_beta   90.00
_cell.angle_gamma   90.00
#
_symmetry.space_group_name_H-M   'P 1'
#
loop_
_entity.id
_entity.type
_entity.pdbx_description
1 polymer ?
#
loop_
_entity_poly.entity_id
_entity_poly.type
_entity_poly.pdbx_seq_one_letter_code
_entity_poly.pdbx_strand_id
1 'polypeptide(L)'
;MPPTSSDADGEVAVTIDQKNNKLIWEIEYEDLTGAVTAAHFHGPATKAQNASVALPINGNLTSPIKGEATLTPAQTADVLAGKWYVNLHTAVNPDGEIRGQLVPK
;
A
#
# COMPACT_ATOMS: atom_id res chain seq x y z
N MET A 1 7.55 -6.39 6.80
CA MET A 1 6.62 -6.04 7.90
C MET A 1 6.50 -7.23 8.82
N PRO A 2 6.79 -7.09 10.11
CA PRO A 2 6.66 -8.21 11.03
C PRO A 2 5.19 -8.64 11.20
N PRO A 3 4.93 -9.90 11.54
CA PRO A 3 3.56 -10.33 11.84
C PRO A 3 2.97 -9.56 13.02
N THR A 4 1.67 -9.29 12.97
CA THR A 4 0.95 -8.64 14.06
C THR A 4 -0.18 -9.55 14.55
N SER A 5 -0.67 -9.29 15.76
CA SER A 5 -1.83 -9.96 16.32
C SER A 5 -3.13 -9.18 16.09
N SER A 6 -3.11 -8.21 15.18
CA SER A 6 -4.26 -7.39 14.87
C SER A 6 -5.36 -8.20 14.19
N ASP A 7 -6.61 -7.93 14.55
CA ASP A 7 -7.79 -8.45 13.86
C ASP A 7 -8.22 -7.52 12.70
N ALA A 8 -7.42 -6.53 12.37
CA ALA A 8 -7.71 -5.59 11.32
C ALA A 8 -7.80 -6.27 9.95
N ASP A 9 -8.66 -5.72 9.11
CA ASP A 9 -8.86 -6.19 7.74
C ASP A 9 -8.85 -4.99 6.79
N GLY A 10 -8.49 -5.23 5.55
CA GLY A 10 -8.46 -4.18 4.55
C GLY A 10 -8.40 -4.71 3.14
N GLU A 11 -8.77 -3.84 2.21
CA GLU A 11 -8.71 -4.10 0.77
C GLU A 11 -8.01 -2.95 0.08
N VAL A 12 -7.17 -3.27 -0.90
CA VAL A 12 -6.56 -2.29 -1.77
C VAL A 12 -6.96 -2.56 -3.21
N ALA A 13 -7.53 -1.55 -3.86
CA ALA A 13 -7.84 -1.58 -5.28
C ALA A 13 -6.93 -0.59 -5.98
N VAL A 14 -6.20 -1.03 -7.01
CA VAL A 14 -5.33 -0.18 -7.79
C VAL A 14 -5.62 -0.34 -9.28
N THR A 15 -5.42 0.75 -10.01
CA THR A 15 -5.50 0.79 -11.46
C THR A 15 -4.26 1.48 -11.99
N ILE A 16 -3.70 0.95 -13.07
CA ILE A 16 -2.57 1.56 -13.76
C ILE A 16 -3.05 2.12 -15.09
N ASP A 17 -2.86 3.43 -15.27
CA ASP A 17 -2.95 4.06 -16.58
C ASP A 17 -1.59 3.93 -17.24
N GLN A 18 -1.41 2.92 -18.08
CA GLN A 18 -0.12 2.64 -18.70
C GLN A 18 0.33 3.70 -19.69
N LYS A 19 -0.60 4.47 -20.24
CA LYS A 19 -0.29 5.56 -21.16
C LYS A 19 0.47 6.69 -20.46
N ASN A 20 0.13 6.95 -19.19
CA ASN A 20 0.70 8.05 -18.40
C ASN A 20 1.54 7.58 -17.23
N ASN A 21 1.71 6.25 -17.05
CA ASN A 21 2.39 5.65 -15.90
C ASN A 21 1.78 6.13 -14.57
N LYS A 22 0.47 6.25 -14.52
CA LYS A 22 -0.23 6.76 -13.35
C LYS A 22 -0.83 5.61 -12.54
N LEU A 23 -0.48 5.55 -11.26
CA LEU A 23 -1.08 4.63 -10.30
C LEU A 23 -2.22 5.35 -9.59
N ILE A 24 -3.40 4.74 -9.60
CA ILE A 24 -4.60 5.24 -8.93
C ILE A 24 -5.00 4.19 -7.89
N TRP A 25 -5.24 4.62 -6.65
CA TRP A 25 -5.55 3.67 -5.58
C TRP A 25 -6.75 4.06 -4.76
N GLU A 26 -7.38 3.05 -4.17
CA GLU A 26 -8.38 3.18 -3.14
C GLU A 26 -8.12 2.09 -2.10
N ILE A 27 -7.90 2.48 -0.84
CA ILE A 27 -7.58 1.57 0.25
C ILE A 27 -8.67 1.69 1.31
N GLU A 28 -9.34 0.59 1.59
CA GLU A 28 -10.34 0.49 2.65
C GLU A 28 -9.81 -0.39 3.77
N TYR A 29 -10.09 -0.03 5.01
CA TYR A 29 -9.66 -0.81 6.16
C TYR A 29 -10.66 -0.65 7.31
N GLU A 30 -10.64 -1.61 8.24
CA GLU A 30 -11.43 -1.59 9.45
C GLU A 30 -10.75 -2.34 10.57
N ASP A 31 -11.16 -2.05 11.81
CA ASP A 31 -10.70 -2.75 13.01
C ASP A 31 -9.20 -2.61 13.29
N LEU A 32 -8.57 -1.53 12.84
CA LEU A 32 -7.21 -1.19 13.23
C LEU A 32 -7.17 -0.82 14.72
N THR A 33 -6.02 -1.05 15.36
CA THR A 33 -5.83 -0.76 16.79
C THR A 33 -5.82 0.74 17.12
N GLY A 34 -5.84 1.58 16.09
CA GLY A 34 -5.88 3.04 16.24
C GLY A 34 -5.90 3.71 14.89
N ALA A 35 -5.81 5.04 14.88
CA ALA A 35 -5.74 5.79 13.65
C ALA A 35 -4.46 5.44 12.87
N VAL A 36 -4.55 5.46 11.54
CA VAL A 36 -3.38 5.27 10.69
C VAL A 36 -2.44 6.47 10.84
N THR A 37 -1.22 6.21 11.26
CA THR A 37 -0.18 7.24 11.45
C THR A 37 0.66 7.45 10.20
N ALA A 38 0.79 6.40 9.37
CA ALA A 38 1.52 6.47 8.10
C ALA A 38 1.06 5.34 7.19
N ALA A 39 1.18 5.56 5.89
CA ALA A 39 0.91 4.55 4.88
C ALA A 39 1.93 4.69 3.74
N HIS A 40 2.40 3.57 3.22
CA HIS A 40 3.41 3.55 2.17
C HIS A 40 3.18 2.40 1.21
N PHE A 41 3.54 2.63 -0.05
CA PHE A 41 3.77 1.54 -0.98
C PHE A 41 5.24 1.13 -0.89
N HIS A 42 5.48 -0.16 -0.92
CA HIS A 42 6.81 -0.76 -0.87
C HIS A 42 7.04 -1.65 -2.08
N GLY A 43 8.28 -1.78 -2.49
CA GLY A 43 8.66 -2.67 -3.57
C GLY A 43 10.07 -2.39 -4.10
N PRO A 44 10.57 -3.25 -5.00
CA PRO A 44 9.93 -4.47 -5.45
C PRO A 44 10.07 -5.62 -4.45
N ALA A 45 8.99 -6.32 -4.20
CA ALA A 45 8.99 -7.50 -3.34
C ALA A 45 7.76 -8.38 -3.62
N THR A 46 7.93 -9.68 -3.46
CA THR A 46 6.81 -10.61 -3.53
C THR A 46 6.08 -10.67 -2.19
N LYS A 47 4.98 -11.39 -2.15
CA LYS A 47 4.11 -11.54 -0.99
C LYS A 47 4.84 -12.03 0.28
N ALA A 48 5.91 -12.79 0.12
CA ALA A 48 6.67 -13.36 1.23
C ALA A 48 7.88 -12.52 1.65
N GLN A 49 8.10 -11.36 1.03
CA GLN A 49 9.29 -10.53 1.22
C GLN A 49 8.91 -9.12 1.69
N ASN A 50 9.84 -8.47 2.38
CA ASN A 50 9.74 -7.05 2.71
C ASN A 50 10.68 -6.25 1.81
N ALA A 51 10.30 -5.01 1.53
CA ALA A 51 11.09 -4.09 0.75
C ALA A 51 11.06 -2.69 1.38
N SER A 52 11.94 -1.82 0.91
CA SER A 52 11.95 -0.42 1.34
C SER A 52 10.78 0.35 0.73
N VAL A 53 10.52 1.54 1.27
CA VAL A 53 9.47 2.44 0.77
C VAL A 53 9.77 2.83 -0.67
N ALA A 54 8.83 2.58 -1.56
CA ALA A 54 8.89 3.02 -2.95
C ALA A 54 8.13 4.32 -3.16
N LEU A 55 7.00 4.52 -2.46
CA LEU A 55 6.16 5.69 -2.58
C LEU A 55 5.39 5.92 -1.27
N PRO A 56 5.59 7.06 -0.59
CA PRO A 56 4.77 7.38 0.58
C PRO A 56 3.36 7.82 0.16
N ILE A 57 2.37 7.51 0.98
CA ILE A 57 1.01 7.99 0.80
C ILE A 57 0.80 9.16 1.75
N ASN A 58 0.55 10.33 1.19
CA ASN A 58 0.36 11.57 1.95
C ASN A 58 -1.11 11.98 1.96
N GLY A 59 -1.46 12.90 2.87
CA GLY A 59 -2.80 13.47 2.96
C GLY A 59 -3.68 12.74 3.96
N ASN A 60 -4.97 12.61 3.63
CA ASN A 60 -5.93 12.00 4.53
C ASN A 60 -5.80 10.47 4.52
N LEU A 61 -5.46 9.90 5.67
CA LEU A 61 -5.26 8.46 5.84
C LEU A 61 -6.48 7.77 6.50
N THR A 62 -7.62 8.44 6.55
CA THR A 62 -8.88 7.84 7.00
C THR A 62 -9.51 7.02 5.87
N SER A 63 -9.98 5.82 6.17
CA SER A 63 -10.62 4.95 5.18
C SER A 63 -11.90 5.58 4.60
N PRO A 64 -12.13 5.55 3.28
CA PRO A 64 -11.22 5.01 2.26
C PRO A 64 -10.10 6.01 1.93
N ILE A 65 -8.87 5.50 1.79
CA ILE A 65 -7.73 6.30 1.37
C ILE A 65 -7.69 6.28 -0.16
N LYS A 66 -7.82 7.44 -0.78
CA LYS A 66 -7.81 7.57 -2.25
C LYS A 66 -6.70 8.49 -2.69
N GLY A 67 -6.08 8.17 -3.81
CA GLY A 67 -5.05 9.02 -4.37
C GLY A 67 -4.52 8.52 -5.70
N GLU A 68 -3.57 9.26 -6.21
CA GLU A 68 -2.88 8.91 -7.46
C GLU A 68 -1.46 9.47 -7.46
N ALA A 69 -0.58 8.83 -8.22
CA ALA A 69 0.78 9.31 -8.41
C ALA A 69 1.31 8.85 -9.76
N THR A 70 2.22 9.63 -10.33
CA THR A 70 2.93 9.24 -11.55
C THR A 70 4.15 8.43 -11.18
N LEU A 71 4.30 7.26 -11.78
CA LEU A 71 5.40 6.35 -11.55
C LEU A 71 6.45 6.45 -12.65
N THR A 72 7.67 5.97 -12.35
CA THR A 72 8.65 5.74 -13.40
C THR A 72 8.23 4.51 -14.22
N PRO A 73 8.74 4.33 -15.45
CA PRO A 73 8.47 3.10 -16.21
C PRO A 73 8.88 1.82 -15.47
N ALA A 74 10.00 1.86 -14.73
CA ALA A 74 10.45 0.72 -13.92
C ALA A 74 9.48 0.41 -12.77
N GLN A 75 8.98 1.43 -12.08
CA GLN A 75 7.98 1.25 -11.02
C GLN A 75 6.68 0.70 -11.57
N THR A 76 6.23 1.20 -12.72
CA THR A 76 5.03 0.70 -13.39
C THR A 76 5.17 -0.79 -13.71
N ALA A 77 6.33 -1.22 -14.24
CA ALA A 77 6.59 -2.62 -14.52
C ALA A 77 6.54 -3.48 -13.26
N ASP A 78 7.09 -3.00 -12.15
CA ASP A 78 7.07 -3.71 -10.87
C ASP A 78 5.65 -3.87 -10.33
N VAL A 79 4.82 -2.84 -10.41
CA VAL A 79 3.42 -2.90 -9.98
C VAL A 79 2.65 -3.91 -10.84
N LEU A 80 2.82 -3.85 -12.16
CA LEU A 80 2.13 -4.77 -13.08
C LEU A 80 2.56 -6.23 -12.87
N ALA A 81 3.80 -6.44 -12.42
CA ALA A 81 4.32 -7.77 -12.09
C ALA A 81 3.87 -8.26 -10.69
N GLY A 82 3.11 -7.46 -9.95
CA GLY A 82 2.63 -7.83 -8.61
C GLY A 82 3.72 -7.75 -7.55
N LYS A 83 4.73 -6.90 -7.73
CA LYS A 83 5.88 -6.78 -6.83
C LYS A 83 5.82 -5.60 -5.87
N TRP A 84 4.69 -4.93 -5.79
CA TRP A 84 4.47 -3.86 -4.82
C TRP A 84 3.43 -4.27 -3.79
N TYR A 85 3.56 -3.75 -2.59
CA TYR A 85 2.56 -3.89 -1.55
C TYR A 85 2.36 -2.56 -0.82
N VAL A 86 1.21 -2.42 -0.18
CA VAL A 86 0.92 -1.29 0.71
C VAL A 86 0.92 -1.79 2.15
N ASN A 87 1.40 -0.97 3.07
CA ASN A 87 1.20 -1.22 4.49
C ASN A 87 0.64 0.01 5.19
N LEU A 88 -0.11 -0.24 6.25
CA LEU A 88 -0.69 0.78 7.10
C LEU A 88 -0.08 0.68 8.48
N HIS A 89 0.44 1.79 8.98
CA HIS A 89 1.09 1.89 10.28
C HIS A 89 0.16 2.55 11.29
N THR A 90 0.20 2.07 12.53
CA THR A 90 -0.52 2.68 13.65
C THR A 90 0.46 2.91 14.80
N ALA A 91 0.03 3.65 15.82
CA ALA A 91 0.87 3.89 16.99
C ALA A 91 1.22 2.61 17.75
N VAL A 92 0.29 1.63 17.76
CA VAL A 92 0.52 0.31 18.41
C VAL A 92 1.46 -0.56 17.57
N ASN A 93 1.36 -0.47 16.25
CA ASN A 93 2.17 -1.25 15.31
C ASN A 93 2.92 -0.28 14.38
N PRO A 94 3.97 0.40 14.87
CA PRO A 94 4.66 1.42 14.09
C PRO A 94 5.42 0.88 12.87
N ASP A 95 5.71 -0.42 12.83
CA ASP A 95 6.35 -1.07 11.68
C ASP A 95 5.34 -1.62 10.66
N GLY A 96 4.06 -1.36 10.88
CA GLY A 96 2.98 -1.78 10.02
C GLY A 96 2.01 -2.74 10.71
N GLU A 97 0.72 -2.45 10.62
CA GLU A 97 -0.31 -3.30 11.23
C GLU A 97 -0.91 -4.26 10.22
N ILE A 98 -1.21 -3.79 9.02
CA ILE A 98 -1.71 -4.64 7.93
C ILE A 98 -0.94 -4.35 6.64
N ARG A 99 -0.90 -5.35 5.78
CA ARG A 99 -0.21 -5.30 4.50
C ARG A 99 -1.08 -5.94 3.42
N GLY A 100 -1.07 -5.36 2.23
CA GLY A 100 -1.76 -5.92 1.07
C GLY A 100 -0.88 -5.86 -0.17
N GLN A 101 -0.78 -6.99 -0.88
CA GLN A 101 -0.08 -7.04 -2.16
C GLN A 101 -0.96 -6.39 -3.23
N LEU A 102 -0.37 -5.55 -4.08
CA LEU A 102 -1.11 -4.89 -5.16
C LEU A 102 -1.38 -5.87 -6.30
N VAL A 103 -2.64 -5.92 -6.72
CA VAL A 103 -3.07 -6.71 -7.87
C VAL A 103 -3.79 -5.75 -8.83
N PRO A 104 -3.08 -5.15 -9.79
CA PRO A 104 -3.67 -4.18 -10.71
C PRO A 104 -4.76 -4.79 -11.57
N LYS A 105 -5.77 -4.00 -11.84
CA LYS A 105 -6.84 -4.36 -12.76
C LYS A 105 -6.57 -3.79 -14.15
#